data_b9d48b5ea30fa6b889ad00d0f79da351
#
_entry.id   b9d48b5ea30fa6b889ad00d0f79da351
#
_cell.length_a   1.000
_cell.length_b   1.000
_cell.length_c   1.000
_cell.angle_alpha   90.00
_cell.angle_beta   90.00
_cell.angle_gamma   90.00
#
_symmetry.space_group_name_H-M   'P 1'
#
loop_
_entity.id
_entity.type
_entity.pdbx_description
1 polymer ?
#
loop_
_entity_poly.entity_id
_entity_poly.type
_entity_poly.pdbx_seq_one_letter_code
_entity_poly.pdbx_strand_id
1 'polypeptide(L)'
;MNLAYKDLRHNLGRFGLTAFGIGMLLMIVMGMVGIYRGMIQDATLLIDRVGADLWIVQNGTRGPFAEVSRVPISLVDRVAVVSGVIRSREFVYHTVQREYLGKPLRMAVLGLSWPVDKGEWLPLVKGRALAQSRFEMIADEKLGIPLGETLRLRKETYTVVGVTRGMISSGGDGLAFFSVSDAQSIQFDTPGEAVRVERASRYARAARTDIGLAQPALIERAAGVSSGIPALGPPTLSAVIATLAPGADLPSVLSTMSAWSDVSVYTTEEQRQLMLKGTVEMARKQIGLFTALLTFISAIIMALILYTLTLEKIHEIALLKLIGASNWVILSMILQQALFLAAVGYGVAYLLGQRIFPRFPRRVILLEDDLLTLAAIVFMISIFASVLGIYKAVRVNPNEALSG
;
A
#
# COMPACT_ATOMS: atom_id res chain seq x y z
N MET A 1 0.82 -0.81 -51.06
CA MET A 1 -0.37 -0.03 -50.61
C MET A 1 -1.02 -0.82 -49.48
N ASN A 2 -1.08 -0.28 -48.27
CA ASN A 2 -1.49 -1.07 -47.07
C ASN A 2 -3.04 -1.19 -47.05
N LEU A 3 -3.54 -2.34 -47.52
CA LEU A 3 -4.99 -2.65 -47.56
C LEU A 3 -5.64 -2.49 -46.17
N ALA A 4 -4.93 -2.88 -45.11
CA ALA A 4 -5.41 -2.74 -43.71
C ALA A 4 -5.67 -1.27 -43.32
N TYR A 5 -4.84 -0.34 -43.78
CA TYR A 5 -5.01 1.10 -43.48
C TYR A 5 -6.22 1.73 -44.20
N LYS A 6 -6.48 1.38 -45.45
CA LYS A 6 -7.64 1.87 -46.19
C LYS A 6 -8.96 1.40 -45.58
N ASP A 7 -8.97 0.18 -45.14
CA ASP A 7 -10.10 -0.46 -44.52
C ASP A 7 -10.46 0.15 -43.15
N LEU A 8 -9.45 0.40 -42.32
CA LEU A 8 -9.58 1.11 -41.05
C LEU A 8 -10.23 2.49 -41.23
N ARG A 9 -9.87 3.20 -42.30
CA ARG A 9 -10.40 4.53 -42.59
C ARG A 9 -11.88 4.50 -43.02
N HIS A 10 -12.36 3.42 -43.59
CA HIS A 10 -13.74 3.29 -44.03
C HIS A 10 -14.70 2.99 -42.85
N ASN A 11 -14.23 2.28 -41.80
CA ASN A 11 -15.03 1.83 -40.67
C ASN A 11 -14.55 2.43 -39.32
N LEU A 12 -14.08 3.69 -39.31
CA LEU A 12 -13.47 4.35 -38.14
C LEU A 12 -14.35 4.32 -36.88
N GLY A 13 -15.67 4.52 -37.01
CA GLY A 13 -16.58 4.56 -35.85
C GLY A 13 -16.66 3.22 -35.11
N ARG A 14 -16.75 2.16 -35.87
CA ARG A 14 -16.84 0.79 -35.34
C ARG A 14 -15.53 0.30 -34.76
N PHE A 15 -14.43 0.57 -35.48
CA PHE A 15 -13.09 0.30 -35.00
C PHE A 15 -12.76 1.11 -33.74
N GLY A 16 -13.11 2.38 -33.71
CA GLY A 16 -12.93 3.24 -32.54
C GLY A 16 -13.68 2.74 -31.30
N LEU A 17 -14.95 2.31 -31.49
CA LEU A 17 -15.74 1.75 -30.38
C LEU A 17 -15.16 0.44 -29.84
N THR A 18 -14.69 -0.44 -30.75
CA THR A 18 -14.05 -1.71 -30.34
C THR A 18 -12.71 -1.47 -29.65
N ALA A 19 -11.88 -0.57 -30.18
CA ALA A 19 -10.61 -0.18 -29.57
C ALA A 19 -10.82 0.46 -28.19
N PHE A 20 -11.86 1.27 -28.03
CA PHE A 20 -12.22 1.86 -26.75
C PHE A 20 -12.66 0.79 -25.74
N GLY A 21 -13.49 -0.18 -26.15
CA GLY A 21 -13.91 -1.29 -25.27
C GLY A 21 -12.72 -2.15 -24.78
N ILE A 22 -11.83 -2.53 -25.70
CA ILE A 22 -10.60 -3.24 -25.37
C ILE A 22 -9.71 -2.36 -24.49
N GLY A 23 -9.58 -1.07 -24.80
CA GLY A 23 -8.82 -0.12 -24.00
C GLY A 23 -9.33 0.02 -22.57
N MET A 24 -10.64 0.01 -22.34
CA MET A 24 -11.21 0.00 -21.00
C MET A 24 -10.83 -1.27 -20.21
N LEU A 25 -10.91 -2.45 -20.84
CA LEU A 25 -10.51 -3.70 -20.19
C LEU A 25 -9.02 -3.71 -19.84
N LEU A 26 -8.18 -3.29 -20.76
CA LEU A 26 -6.73 -3.18 -20.54
C LEU A 26 -6.40 -2.13 -19.48
N MET A 27 -7.14 -1.02 -19.41
CA MET A 27 -6.99 -0.03 -18.33
C MET A 27 -7.27 -0.65 -16.97
N ILE A 28 -8.29 -1.51 -16.83
CA ILE A 28 -8.57 -2.21 -15.58
C ILE A 28 -7.40 -3.13 -15.21
N VAL A 29 -6.85 -3.88 -16.18
CA VAL A 29 -5.67 -4.74 -15.96
C VAL A 29 -4.47 -3.90 -15.52
N MET A 30 -4.19 -2.77 -16.18
CA MET A 30 -3.14 -1.82 -15.77
C MET A 30 -3.37 -1.30 -14.35
N GLY A 31 -4.63 -0.94 -14.04
CA GLY A 31 -5.03 -0.49 -12.70
C GLY A 31 -4.75 -1.52 -11.62
N MET A 32 -5.06 -2.79 -11.87
CA MET A 32 -4.80 -3.89 -10.92
C MET A 32 -3.30 -4.07 -10.64
N VAL A 33 -2.46 -4.06 -11.69
CA VAL A 33 -1.01 -4.11 -11.53
C VAL A 33 -0.50 -2.89 -10.76
N GLY A 34 -0.99 -1.70 -11.12
CA GLY A 34 -0.62 -0.45 -10.46
C GLY A 34 -1.05 -0.37 -8.99
N ILE A 35 -2.24 -0.89 -8.63
CA ILE A 35 -2.69 -1.00 -7.23
C ILE A 35 -1.76 -1.92 -6.45
N TYR A 36 -1.37 -3.07 -7.03
CA TYR A 36 -0.45 -3.99 -6.38
C TYR A 36 0.90 -3.34 -6.07
N ARG A 37 1.47 -2.61 -7.05
CA ARG A 37 2.71 -1.83 -6.85
C ARG A 37 2.55 -0.75 -5.78
N GLY A 38 1.42 -0.02 -5.81
CA GLY A 38 1.08 0.97 -4.80
C GLY A 38 1.00 0.37 -3.40
N MET A 39 0.40 -0.81 -3.25
CA MET A 39 0.34 -1.52 -1.96
C MET A 39 1.71 -1.93 -1.44
N ILE A 40 2.62 -2.40 -2.29
CA ILE A 40 4.00 -2.70 -1.89
C ILE A 40 4.68 -1.44 -1.37
N GLN A 41 4.61 -0.34 -2.12
CA GLN A 41 5.24 0.92 -1.74
C GLN A 41 4.66 1.48 -0.43
N ASP A 42 3.33 1.45 -0.28
CA ASP A 42 2.68 1.92 0.95
C ASP A 42 3.04 1.04 2.16
N ALA A 43 3.20 -0.28 1.95
CA ALA A 43 3.57 -1.21 3.01
C ALA A 43 5.00 -1.00 3.52
N THR A 44 5.94 -0.63 2.65
CA THR A 44 7.35 -0.45 3.02
C THR A 44 7.71 1.01 3.32
N LEU A 45 6.83 1.96 2.99
CA LEU A 45 7.10 3.40 3.04
C LEU A 45 7.70 3.87 4.37
N LEU A 46 7.09 3.47 5.49
CA LEU A 46 7.57 3.87 6.82
C LEU A 46 8.89 3.21 7.17
N ILE A 47 9.05 1.93 6.85
CA ILE A 47 10.28 1.18 7.09
C ILE A 47 11.46 1.84 6.37
N ASP A 48 11.24 2.24 5.12
CA ASP A 48 12.26 2.86 4.26
C ASP A 48 12.59 4.29 4.68
N ARG A 49 11.58 5.05 5.16
CA ARG A 49 11.71 6.47 5.48
C ARG A 49 12.24 6.74 6.89
N VAL A 50 11.95 5.88 7.85
CA VAL A 50 12.37 6.06 9.25
C VAL A 50 13.89 5.98 9.42
N GLY A 51 14.59 5.29 8.50
CA GLY A 51 16.05 5.22 8.49
C GLY A 51 16.61 4.46 9.70
N ALA A 52 15.98 3.35 10.07
CA ALA A 52 16.47 2.42 11.07
C ALA A 52 17.24 1.28 10.41
N ASP A 53 18.26 0.74 11.07
CA ASP A 53 18.95 -0.48 10.65
C ASP A 53 18.36 -1.71 11.34
N LEU A 54 17.99 -1.55 12.62
CA LEU A 54 17.39 -2.60 13.44
C LEU A 54 16.07 -2.16 14.07
N TRP A 55 15.16 -3.11 14.20
CA TRP A 55 13.84 -3.00 14.81
C TRP A 55 13.75 -3.98 15.97
N ILE A 56 13.71 -3.47 17.20
CA ILE A 56 13.64 -4.25 18.41
C ILE A 56 12.20 -4.19 18.92
N VAL A 57 11.54 -5.34 18.94
CA VAL A 57 10.10 -5.47 19.26
C VAL A 57 9.88 -6.50 20.35
N GLN A 58 8.67 -6.61 20.85
CA GLN A 58 8.29 -7.62 21.83
C GLN A 58 8.58 -9.02 21.30
N ASN A 59 9.09 -9.89 22.14
CA ASN A 59 9.38 -11.27 21.75
C ASN A 59 8.15 -11.98 21.17
N GLY A 60 8.36 -12.71 20.07
CA GLY A 60 7.32 -13.45 19.38
C GLY A 60 6.39 -12.60 18.51
N THR A 61 6.61 -11.28 18.35
CA THR A 61 5.84 -10.43 17.44
C THR A 61 6.59 -10.15 16.14
N ARG A 62 5.84 -9.92 15.06
CA ARG A 62 6.38 -9.67 13.72
C ARG A 62 6.65 -8.19 13.43
N GLY A 63 6.88 -7.41 14.48
CA GLY A 63 7.19 -6.00 14.36
C GLY A 63 5.98 -5.07 14.51
N PRO A 64 6.21 -3.76 14.59
CA PRO A 64 5.22 -2.80 15.04
C PRO A 64 4.10 -2.52 14.03
N PHE A 65 4.28 -2.95 12.77
CA PHE A 65 3.34 -2.65 11.68
C PHE A 65 2.37 -3.81 11.41
N ALA A 66 2.82 -5.04 11.60
CA ALA A 66 2.03 -6.23 11.30
C ALA A 66 1.22 -6.71 12.52
N GLU A 67 1.78 -6.55 13.72
CA GLU A 67 1.21 -7.00 14.98
C GLU A 67 1.40 -5.92 16.05
N VAL A 68 0.59 -5.99 17.10
CA VAL A 68 0.76 -5.09 18.25
C VAL A 68 1.96 -5.54 19.08
N SER A 69 2.99 -4.72 19.09
CA SER A 69 4.19 -4.91 19.92
C SER A 69 4.21 -3.90 21.06
N ARG A 70 4.63 -4.33 22.24
CA ARG A 70 4.74 -3.50 23.45
C ARG A 70 6.04 -3.79 24.16
N VAL A 71 6.95 -2.84 24.11
CA VAL A 71 8.24 -2.91 24.78
C VAL A 71 8.36 -1.78 25.81
N PRO A 72 9.09 -1.98 26.92
CA PRO A 72 9.28 -0.94 27.92
C PRO A 72 10.18 0.19 27.41
N ILE A 73 9.97 1.41 27.91
CA ILE A 73 10.79 2.58 27.54
C ILE A 73 12.26 2.36 27.85
N SER A 74 12.58 1.68 28.99
CA SER A 74 13.95 1.37 29.41
C SER A 74 14.74 0.53 28.38
N LEU A 75 14.06 -0.09 27.43
CA LEU A 75 14.72 -0.82 26.35
C LEU A 75 15.56 0.11 25.47
N VAL A 76 15.20 1.39 25.34
CA VAL A 76 15.97 2.39 24.59
C VAL A 76 17.40 2.50 25.13
N ASP A 77 17.53 2.62 26.45
CA ASP A 77 18.83 2.74 27.11
C ASP A 77 19.64 1.43 27.01
N ARG A 78 18.93 0.28 27.14
CA ARG A 78 19.58 -1.04 26.98
C ARG A 78 20.12 -1.25 25.58
N VAL A 79 19.42 -0.78 24.55
CA VAL A 79 19.88 -0.84 23.15
C VAL A 79 21.03 0.14 22.90
N ALA A 80 20.98 1.33 23.51
CA ALA A 80 21.99 2.37 23.32
C ALA A 80 23.39 1.97 23.76
N VAL A 81 23.53 1.08 24.75
CA VAL A 81 24.82 0.63 25.28
C VAL A 81 25.42 -0.55 24.50
N VAL A 82 24.72 -1.09 23.50
CA VAL A 82 25.25 -2.19 22.68
C VAL A 82 26.35 -1.67 21.75
N SER A 83 27.49 -2.32 21.77
CA SER A 83 28.61 -1.95 20.90
C SER A 83 28.20 -2.01 19.42
N GLY A 84 28.50 -0.96 18.67
CA GLY A 84 28.10 -0.82 17.27
C GLY A 84 26.81 -0.05 17.05
N VAL A 85 26.03 0.28 18.09
CA VAL A 85 24.85 1.16 17.99
C VAL A 85 25.29 2.61 18.20
N ILE A 86 24.99 3.49 17.24
CA ILE A 86 25.20 4.95 17.36
C ILE A 86 24.01 5.63 18.01
N ARG A 87 22.81 5.19 17.63
CA ARG A 87 21.58 5.85 18.07
C ARG A 87 20.49 4.81 18.30
N SER A 88 19.81 4.92 19.44
CA SER A 88 18.55 4.25 19.72
C SER A 88 17.45 5.29 19.85
N ARG A 89 16.26 4.99 19.31
CA ARG A 89 15.10 5.89 19.35
C ARG A 89 13.84 5.11 19.70
N GLU A 90 12.93 5.78 20.37
CA GLU A 90 11.58 5.30 20.62
C GLU A 90 10.78 5.28 19.32
N PHE A 91 9.94 4.30 19.20
CA PHE A 91 9.01 4.20 18.08
C PHE A 91 7.62 3.81 18.58
N VAL A 92 6.64 4.66 18.31
CA VAL A 92 5.22 4.44 18.65
C VAL A 92 4.42 4.47 17.37
N TYR A 93 3.68 3.40 17.12
CA TYR A 93 2.82 3.29 15.96
C TYR A 93 1.50 2.63 16.34
N HIS A 94 0.39 3.29 16.03
CA HIS A 94 -0.95 2.75 16.22
C HIS A 94 -1.96 3.44 15.31
N THR A 95 -3.14 2.85 15.14
CA THR A 95 -4.23 3.44 14.35
C THR A 95 -5.32 3.95 15.27
N VAL A 96 -5.85 5.13 14.98
CA VAL A 96 -6.96 5.77 15.68
C VAL A 96 -8.09 6.05 14.72
N GLN A 97 -9.32 5.85 15.17
CA GLN A 97 -10.50 6.30 14.45
C GLN A 97 -11.24 7.30 15.31
N ARG A 98 -11.55 8.47 14.74
CA ARG A 98 -12.22 9.58 15.40
C ARG A 98 -13.22 10.23 14.44
N GLU A 99 -13.99 11.15 14.96
CA GLU A 99 -14.87 11.99 14.16
C GLU A 99 -14.22 13.37 13.98
N TYR A 100 -14.22 13.85 12.75
CA TYR A 100 -13.78 15.19 12.39
C TYR A 100 -14.79 15.81 11.42
N LEU A 101 -15.33 16.97 11.78
CA LEU A 101 -16.38 17.68 11.03
C LEU A 101 -17.57 16.78 10.64
N GLY A 102 -18.02 15.92 11.58
CA GLY A 102 -19.15 15.00 11.36
C GLY A 102 -18.85 13.80 10.46
N LYS A 103 -17.58 13.56 10.12
CA LYS A 103 -17.14 12.42 9.29
C LYS A 103 -16.17 11.53 10.06
N PRO A 104 -16.23 10.21 9.85
CA PRO A 104 -15.25 9.31 10.45
C PRO A 104 -13.86 9.58 9.85
N LEU A 105 -12.93 9.98 10.69
CA LEU A 105 -11.52 10.17 10.36
C LEU A 105 -10.71 9.01 10.92
N ARG A 106 -10.10 8.23 10.06
CA ARG A 106 -9.15 7.19 10.42
C ARG A 106 -7.74 7.64 10.05
N MET A 107 -6.83 7.55 11.02
CA MET A 107 -5.44 7.94 10.85
C MET A 107 -4.50 6.95 11.52
N ALA A 108 -3.32 6.76 10.96
CA ALA A 108 -2.23 6.08 11.62
C ALA A 108 -1.36 7.11 12.33
N VAL A 109 -1.15 6.93 13.63
CA VAL A 109 -0.36 7.80 14.50
C VAL A 109 1.06 7.25 14.59
N LEU A 110 2.04 8.11 14.37
CA LEU A 110 3.46 7.81 14.53
C LEU A 110 4.09 8.80 15.51
N GLY A 111 4.71 8.26 16.56
CA GLY A 111 5.47 9.04 17.55
C GLY A 111 6.92 9.23 17.13
N LEU A 112 7.37 10.49 17.09
CA LEU A 112 8.74 10.89 16.81
C LEU A 112 9.49 11.12 18.13
N SER A 113 10.71 10.65 18.26
CA SER A 113 11.57 10.82 19.46
C SER A 113 12.07 12.26 19.59
N TRP A 114 11.17 13.19 19.88
CA TRP A 114 11.54 14.59 20.12
C TRP A 114 12.42 14.73 21.37
N PRO A 115 13.49 15.54 21.43
CA PRO A 115 13.93 16.51 20.42
C PRO A 115 14.88 15.97 19.34
N VAL A 116 15.25 14.69 19.41
CA VAL A 116 16.24 14.06 18.52
C VAL A 116 15.69 13.89 17.11
N ASP A 117 14.41 13.59 17.00
CA ASP A 117 13.67 13.48 15.74
C ASP A 117 12.46 14.40 15.77
N LYS A 118 12.52 15.47 14.97
CA LYS A 118 11.46 16.46 14.83
C LYS A 118 10.62 16.25 13.57
N GLY A 119 10.92 15.21 12.79
CA GLY A 119 10.27 14.94 11.51
C GLY A 119 10.84 15.76 10.35
N GLU A 120 12.11 16.16 10.40
CA GLU A 120 12.77 16.93 9.33
C GLU A 120 12.91 16.10 8.02
N TRP A 121 12.94 14.77 8.14
CA TRP A 121 12.99 13.83 7.01
C TRP A 121 11.65 13.67 6.28
N LEU A 122 10.56 14.20 6.83
CA LEU A 122 9.23 14.10 6.24
C LEU A 122 9.12 14.97 4.99
N PRO A 123 8.42 14.52 3.94
CA PRO A 123 8.18 15.30 2.72
C PRO A 123 7.13 16.39 2.97
N LEU A 124 7.52 17.44 3.67
CA LEU A 124 6.66 18.58 3.97
C LEU A 124 6.30 19.34 2.70
N VAL A 125 5.02 19.57 2.49
CA VAL A 125 4.50 20.42 1.40
C VAL A 125 4.21 21.81 1.91
N LYS A 126 3.78 21.93 3.18
CA LYS A 126 3.44 23.18 3.84
C LYS A 126 3.83 23.12 5.31
N GLY A 127 4.12 24.26 5.91
CA GLY A 127 4.40 24.35 7.34
C GLY A 127 5.85 23.98 7.70
N ARG A 128 6.03 23.41 8.88
CA ARG A 128 7.34 23.09 9.48
C ARG A 128 7.32 21.75 10.22
N ALA A 129 8.50 21.26 10.60
CA ALA A 129 8.69 20.16 11.54
C ALA A 129 8.20 20.54 12.97
N LEU A 130 8.12 19.55 13.87
CA LEU A 130 7.74 19.76 15.27
C LEU A 130 8.76 20.66 15.97
N ALA A 131 8.29 21.75 16.59
CA ALA A 131 9.11 22.62 17.42
C ALA A 131 8.94 22.34 18.91
N GLN A 132 7.83 21.74 19.31
CA GLN A 132 7.48 21.45 20.70
C GLN A 132 7.21 19.96 20.89
N SER A 133 7.43 19.50 22.13
CA SER A 133 7.17 18.10 22.50
C SER A 133 5.69 17.79 22.72
N ARG A 134 4.84 18.82 22.76
CA ARG A 134 3.41 18.68 23.10
C ARG A 134 2.54 19.55 22.21
N PHE A 135 1.34 19.00 21.92
CA PHE A 135 0.23 19.72 21.27
C PHE A 135 0.47 20.15 19.82
N GLU A 136 1.53 19.67 19.19
CA GLU A 136 1.79 19.83 17.76
C GLU A 136 1.64 18.52 17.01
N MET A 137 1.16 18.60 15.77
CA MET A 137 1.11 17.46 14.88
C MET A 137 1.47 17.84 13.45
N ILE A 138 2.05 16.89 12.72
CA ILE A 138 2.21 16.96 11.28
C ILE A 138 1.21 15.98 10.66
N ALA A 139 0.38 16.46 9.74
CA ALA A 139 -0.69 15.65 9.13
C ALA A 139 -0.41 15.38 7.65
N ASP A 140 -0.70 14.17 7.17
CA ASP A 140 -0.69 13.94 5.72
C ASP A 140 -1.91 14.59 5.05
N GLU A 141 -1.73 15.11 3.84
CA GLU A 141 -2.77 15.76 3.03
C GLU A 141 -4.03 14.89 2.90
N LYS A 142 -3.86 13.55 2.91
CA LYS A 142 -4.96 12.58 2.84
C LYS A 142 -5.94 12.65 4.01
N LEU A 143 -5.51 13.17 5.17
CA LEU A 143 -6.38 13.37 6.32
C LEU A 143 -7.36 14.54 6.14
N GLY A 144 -7.11 15.43 5.17
CA GLY A 144 -7.96 16.56 4.86
C GLY A 144 -7.98 17.64 5.95
N ILE A 145 -6.98 17.68 6.83
CA ILE A 145 -6.87 18.68 7.91
C ILE A 145 -5.91 19.77 7.45
N PRO A 146 -6.37 21.03 7.33
CA PRO A 146 -5.53 22.13 6.88
C PRO A 146 -4.42 22.51 7.87
N LEU A 147 -3.37 23.17 7.37
CA LEU A 147 -2.34 23.76 8.20
C LEU A 147 -2.92 24.82 9.14
N GLY A 148 -2.52 24.81 10.42
CA GLY A 148 -3.00 25.72 11.46
C GLY A 148 -4.31 25.32 12.09
N GLU A 149 -5.02 24.32 11.56
CA GLU A 149 -6.25 23.79 12.15
C GLU A 149 -5.94 22.99 13.41
N THR A 150 -6.93 22.91 14.30
CA THR A 150 -6.80 22.18 15.55
C THR A 150 -7.65 20.92 15.54
N LEU A 151 -7.06 19.82 15.95
CA LEU A 151 -7.76 18.53 16.09
C LEU A 151 -7.80 18.11 17.56
N ARG A 152 -8.99 17.89 18.07
CA ARG A 152 -9.16 17.34 19.42
C ARG A 152 -9.09 15.82 19.37
N LEU A 153 -8.04 15.28 19.96
CA LEU A 153 -7.88 13.85 20.16
C LEU A 153 -8.00 13.54 21.64
N ARG A 154 -9.13 12.93 21.99
CA ARG A 154 -9.50 12.64 23.39
C ARG A 154 -9.60 13.91 24.24
N LYS A 155 -8.65 14.14 25.15
CA LYS A 155 -8.66 15.28 26.08
C LYS A 155 -7.86 16.47 25.58
N GLU A 156 -6.88 16.20 24.74
CA GLU A 156 -5.92 17.19 24.26
C GLU A 156 -6.28 17.70 22.88
N THR A 157 -5.87 18.92 22.61
CA THR A 157 -6.04 19.57 21.30
C THR A 157 -4.67 19.76 20.66
N TYR A 158 -4.53 19.31 19.42
CA TYR A 158 -3.30 19.35 18.66
C TYR A 158 -3.43 20.30 17.48
N THR A 159 -2.41 21.13 17.26
CA THR A 159 -2.36 22.07 16.15
C THR A 159 -1.56 21.46 15.01
N VAL A 160 -2.09 21.49 13.79
CA VAL A 160 -1.39 21.04 12.58
C VAL A 160 -0.33 22.07 12.21
N VAL A 161 0.95 21.76 12.44
CA VAL A 161 2.10 22.66 12.18
C VAL A 161 2.79 22.35 10.86
N GLY A 162 2.55 21.18 10.28
CA GLY A 162 3.09 20.77 8.99
C GLY A 162 2.13 19.84 8.26
N VAL A 163 2.21 19.87 6.93
CA VAL A 163 1.43 19.00 6.05
C VAL A 163 2.38 18.24 5.13
N THR A 164 2.28 16.91 5.14
CA THR A 164 3.03 16.03 4.24
C THR A 164 2.16 15.60 3.06
N ARG A 165 2.81 15.06 2.03
CA ARG A 165 2.12 14.43 0.90
C ARG A 165 2.60 13.01 0.69
N GLY A 166 1.64 12.09 0.63
CA GLY A 166 1.89 10.70 0.31
C GLY A 166 2.47 9.88 1.45
N MET A 167 2.40 10.38 2.69
CA MET A 167 2.71 9.62 3.89
C MET A 167 1.48 8.83 4.32
N ILE A 168 1.43 7.57 3.88
CA ILE A 168 0.26 6.69 4.01
C ILE A 168 0.71 5.39 4.69
N SER A 169 -0.14 4.86 5.56
CA SER A 169 0.06 3.57 6.21
C SER A 169 -0.13 2.41 5.24
N SER A 170 0.34 1.22 5.59
CA SER A 170 0.07 -0.03 4.84
C SER A 170 -1.42 -0.31 4.66
N GLY A 171 -2.27 0.17 5.59
CA GLY A 171 -3.73 0.11 5.50
C GLY A 171 -4.34 1.10 4.51
N GLY A 172 -3.56 2.09 4.04
CA GLY A 172 -4.02 3.16 3.17
C GLY A 172 -4.55 4.37 3.92
N ASP A 173 -4.41 4.44 5.25
CA ASP A 173 -4.80 5.60 6.07
C ASP A 173 -3.70 6.67 6.00
N GLY A 174 -4.08 7.94 6.03
CA GLY A 174 -3.11 9.05 6.16
C GLY A 174 -2.36 8.96 7.48
N LEU A 175 -1.09 9.35 7.48
CA LEU A 175 -0.26 9.39 8.68
C LEU A 175 -0.39 10.73 9.39
N ALA A 176 -0.36 10.66 10.73
CA ALA A 176 -0.27 11.79 11.62
C ALA A 176 0.94 11.61 12.54
N PHE A 177 1.85 12.56 12.55
CA PHE A 177 3.09 12.51 13.30
C PHE A 177 2.99 13.41 14.53
N PHE A 178 3.36 12.86 15.66
CA PHE A 178 3.36 13.51 16.97
C PHE A 178 4.70 13.28 17.65
N SER A 179 4.95 13.93 18.78
CA SER A 179 5.99 13.45 19.68
C SER A 179 5.61 12.08 20.26
N VAL A 180 6.59 11.30 20.70
CA VAL A 180 6.32 10.02 21.39
C VAL A 180 5.39 10.21 22.58
N SER A 181 5.58 11.26 23.39
CA SER A 181 4.75 11.53 24.55
C SER A 181 3.28 11.79 24.20
N ASP A 182 3.02 12.51 23.11
CA ASP A 182 1.67 12.76 22.63
C ASP A 182 1.07 11.51 21.99
N ALA A 183 1.84 10.78 21.17
CA ALA A 183 1.39 9.52 20.60
C ALA A 183 0.98 8.50 21.67
N GLN A 184 1.76 8.38 22.75
CA GLN A 184 1.41 7.55 23.90
C GLN A 184 0.16 8.05 24.62
N SER A 185 0.00 9.35 24.83
CA SER A 185 -1.20 9.93 25.44
C SER A 185 -2.45 9.65 24.61
N ILE A 186 -2.34 9.66 23.29
CA ILE A 186 -3.42 9.28 22.37
C ILE A 186 -3.73 7.78 22.47
N GLN A 187 -2.71 6.92 22.65
CA GLN A 187 -2.87 5.47 22.71
C GLN A 187 -3.47 4.98 24.02
N PHE A 188 -2.98 5.49 25.17
CA PHE A 188 -3.23 4.94 26.51
C PHE A 188 -4.21 5.75 27.36
N ASP A 189 -5.01 6.64 26.77
CA ASP A 189 -5.95 7.44 27.54
C ASP A 189 -7.04 6.57 28.20
N THR A 190 -6.86 6.28 29.46
CA THR A 190 -7.94 5.81 30.36
C THR A 190 -8.75 7.01 30.86
N PRO A 191 -10.07 6.90 30.97
CA PRO A 191 -10.89 7.99 31.55
C PRO A 191 -10.30 8.42 32.88
N GLY A 192 -9.88 9.68 33.01
CA GLY A 192 -9.18 10.18 34.20
C GLY A 192 -10.01 10.06 35.51
N GLU A 193 -11.33 10.04 35.34
CA GLU A 193 -12.29 9.81 36.43
C GLU A 193 -12.19 8.38 36.96
N ALA A 194 -12.21 7.36 36.11
CA ALA A 194 -12.10 5.96 36.51
C ALA A 194 -10.75 5.68 37.20
N VAL A 195 -9.67 6.28 36.71
CA VAL A 195 -8.33 6.18 37.32
C VAL A 195 -8.29 6.87 38.70
N ARG A 196 -8.89 8.06 38.80
CA ARG A 196 -8.98 8.78 40.11
C ARG A 196 -9.78 8.00 41.11
N VAL A 197 -10.94 7.49 40.72
CA VAL A 197 -11.81 6.69 41.60
C VAL A 197 -11.09 5.41 42.05
N GLU A 198 -10.41 4.73 41.17
CA GLU A 198 -9.66 3.52 41.52
C GLU A 198 -8.45 3.82 42.39
N ARG A 199 -7.69 4.89 42.12
CA ARG A 199 -6.62 5.35 43.03
C ARG A 199 -7.17 5.69 44.40
N ALA A 200 -8.26 6.47 44.48
CA ALA A 200 -8.89 6.81 45.74
C ALA A 200 -9.36 5.56 46.50
N SER A 201 -9.94 4.58 45.83
CA SER A 201 -10.35 3.30 46.45
C SER A 201 -9.17 2.46 46.94
N ARG A 202 -8.03 2.48 46.21
CA ARG A 202 -6.80 1.83 46.68
C ARG A 202 -6.19 2.50 47.89
N TYR A 203 -6.12 3.84 47.88
CA TYR A 203 -5.67 4.58 49.05
C TYR A 203 -6.58 4.36 50.27
N ALA A 204 -7.91 4.34 50.09
CA ALA A 204 -8.86 4.08 51.15
C ALA A 204 -8.73 2.64 51.70
N ARG A 205 -8.43 1.65 50.86
CA ARG A 205 -8.12 0.28 51.31
C ARG A 205 -6.80 0.22 52.06
N ALA A 206 -5.78 0.92 51.55
CA ALA A 206 -4.44 1.01 52.13
C ALA A 206 -4.47 1.65 53.52
N ALA A 207 -5.26 2.71 53.69
CA ALA A 207 -5.40 3.40 54.99
C ALA A 207 -6.05 2.54 56.08
N ARG A 208 -6.64 1.40 55.74
CA ARG A 208 -7.21 0.45 56.72
C ARG A 208 -6.21 -0.62 57.17
N THR A 209 -4.99 -0.62 56.67
CA THR A 209 -3.94 -1.59 57.03
C THR A 209 -2.66 -0.85 57.40
N ASP A 210 -2.05 -1.17 58.55
CA ASP A 210 -0.81 -0.55 59.00
C ASP A 210 0.37 -0.68 58.01
N ILE A 211 0.36 -1.72 57.24
CA ILE A 211 1.35 -1.94 56.17
C ILE A 211 1.22 -0.91 55.02
N GLY A 212 -0.01 -0.40 54.81
CA GLY A 212 -0.29 0.59 53.77
C GLY A 212 0.28 1.97 54.08
N LEU A 213 0.37 2.30 55.32
CA LEU A 213 0.97 3.57 55.79
C LEU A 213 2.52 3.52 55.66
N ALA A 214 3.11 2.35 55.86
CA ALA A 214 4.56 2.17 55.81
C ALA A 214 5.13 1.97 54.40
N GLN A 215 4.39 1.30 53.49
CA GLN A 215 4.84 0.99 52.15
C GLN A 215 3.72 0.98 51.09
N PRO A 216 3.31 2.15 50.59
CA PRO A 216 2.20 2.27 49.62
C PRO A 216 2.39 1.43 48.35
N ALA A 217 3.64 1.24 47.90
CA ALA A 217 3.97 0.46 46.71
C ALA A 217 3.65 -1.04 46.81
N LEU A 218 3.67 -1.62 48.04
CA LEU A 218 3.30 -3.03 48.28
C LEU A 218 1.81 -3.25 48.17
N ILE A 219 1.00 -2.26 48.49
CA ILE A 219 -0.46 -2.33 48.43
C ILE A 219 -0.94 -2.25 47.00
N GLU A 220 -0.27 -1.48 46.14
CA GLU A 220 -0.54 -1.49 44.72
C GLU A 220 -0.33 -2.88 44.07
N ARG A 221 0.62 -3.65 44.59
CA ARG A 221 0.86 -5.05 44.17
C ARG A 221 -0.16 -6.03 44.77
N ALA A 222 -0.54 -5.87 46.03
CA ALA A 222 -1.44 -6.78 46.70
C ALA A 222 -2.94 -6.56 46.34
N ALA A 223 -3.31 -5.35 45.91
CA ALA A 223 -4.66 -5.01 45.46
C ALA A 223 -5.02 -5.51 44.05
N GLY A 224 -4.09 -6.21 43.37
CA GLY A 224 -4.19 -6.59 41.99
C GLY A 224 -5.16 -7.71 41.62
N VAL A 225 -6.06 -8.13 42.52
CA VAL A 225 -6.83 -9.38 42.30
C VAL A 225 -8.27 -9.19 41.86
N SER A 226 -8.86 -8.01 41.83
CA SER A 226 -10.32 -7.97 41.55
C SER A 226 -10.93 -6.71 40.94
N SER A 227 -10.20 -5.76 40.46
CA SER A 227 -10.83 -4.65 39.73
C SER A 227 -10.58 -4.78 38.22
N GLY A 228 -11.63 -4.85 37.42
CA GLY A 228 -11.58 -4.91 35.97
C GLY A 228 -10.99 -3.67 35.28
N ILE A 229 -10.32 -2.80 36.05
CA ILE A 229 -9.51 -1.70 35.54
C ILE A 229 -8.06 -2.18 35.51
N PRO A 230 -7.45 -2.34 34.32
CA PRO A 230 -6.06 -2.72 34.24
C PRO A 230 -5.19 -1.75 35.05
N ALA A 231 -4.28 -2.28 35.89
CA ALA A 231 -3.24 -1.45 36.46
C ALA A 231 -2.62 -0.63 35.31
N LEU A 232 -2.52 0.70 35.50
CA LEU A 232 -1.80 1.55 34.54
C LEU A 232 -0.36 1.09 34.53
N GLY A 233 -0.06 0.17 33.60
CA GLY A 233 1.32 -0.17 33.30
C GLY A 233 2.07 1.08 32.83
N PRO A 234 3.39 1.13 32.99
CA PRO A 234 4.18 2.21 32.42
C PRO A 234 3.89 2.30 30.91
N PRO A 235 3.93 3.51 30.34
CA PRO A 235 3.73 3.67 28.92
C PRO A 235 4.73 2.80 28.16
N THR A 236 4.24 2.09 27.14
CA THR A 236 5.04 1.19 26.32
C THR A 236 5.27 1.80 24.95
N LEU A 237 6.34 1.35 24.29
CA LEU A 237 6.66 1.66 22.91
C LEU A 237 6.18 0.54 21.99
N SER A 238 5.95 0.83 20.73
CA SER A 238 5.68 -0.20 19.73
C SER A 238 6.95 -0.93 19.31
N ALA A 239 8.07 -0.22 19.28
CA ALA A 239 9.41 -0.75 19.02
C ALA A 239 10.46 0.21 19.57
N VAL A 240 11.68 -0.27 19.70
CA VAL A 240 12.89 0.55 19.73
C VAL A 240 13.58 0.38 18.39
N ILE A 241 14.01 1.48 17.78
CA ILE A 241 14.72 1.48 16.52
C ILE A 241 16.18 1.88 16.76
N ALA A 242 17.11 1.17 16.12
CA ALA A 242 18.52 1.43 16.26
C ALA A 242 19.17 1.76 14.92
N THR A 243 20.13 2.69 14.94
CA THR A 243 21.01 3.00 13.83
C THR A 243 22.42 2.56 14.19
N LEU A 244 23.08 1.83 13.29
CA LEU A 244 24.40 1.26 13.50
C LEU A 244 25.51 2.20 13.04
N ALA A 245 26.70 2.00 13.60
CA ALA A 245 27.92 2.66 13.15
C ALA A 245 28.28 2.21 11.71
N PRO A 246 28.82 3.09 10.88
CA PRO A 246 29.40 2.68 9.60
C PRO A 246 30.50 1.63 9.84
N GLY A 247 30.35 0.42 9.26
CA GLY A 247 31.27 -0.69 9.46
C GLY A 247 31.06 -1.51 10.73
N ALA A 248 29.96 -1.29 11.47
CA ALA A 248 29.60 -2.18 12.60
C ALA A 248 29.38 -3.61 12.12
N ASP A 249 29.83 -4.56 12.93
CA ASP A 249 29.59 -5.98 12.67
C ASP A 249 28.15 -6.37 13.01
N LEU A 250 27.28 -6.31 11.99
CA LEU A 250 25.87 -6.62 12.14
C LEU A 250 25.59 -7.99 12.79
N PRO A 251 26.28 -9.10 12.43
CA PRO A 251 26.10 -10.38 13.09
C PRO A 251 26.38 -10.35 14.59
N SER A 252 27.43 -9.65 15.03
CA SER A 252 27.75 -9.51 16.44
C SER A 252 26.69 -8.73 17.23
N VAL A 253 26.20 -7.62 16.66
CA VAL A 253 25.12 -6.82 17.26
C VAL A 253 23.85 -7.65 17.37
N LEU A 254 23.48 -8.36 16.31
CA LEU A 254 22.30 -9.22 16.29
C LEU A 254 22.42 -10.37 17.30
N SER A 255 23.57 -11.04 17.40
CA SER A 255 23.76 -12.13 18.35
C SER A 255 23.65 -11.66 19.81
N THR A 256 24.17 -10.47 20.10
CA THR A 256 24.09 -9.85 21.43
C THR A 256 22.63 -9.55 21.81
N MET A 257 21.88 -8.93 20.91
CA MET A 257 20.48 -8.55 21.17
C MET A 257 19.53 -9.74 21.12
N SER A 258 19.77 -10.73 20.25
CA SER A 258 18.95 -11.94 20.14
C SER A 258 19.08 -12.87 21.35
N ALA A 259 20.14 -12.71 22.16
CA ALA A 259 20.27 -13.40 23.43
C ALA A 259 19.27 -12.91 24.50
N TRP A 260 18.61 -11.78 24.28
CA TRP A 260 17.59 -11.25 25.19
C TRP A 260 16.26 -11.99 24.98
N SER A 261 15.74 -12.58 26.04
CA SER A 261 14.53 -13.42 25.98
C SER A 261 13.22 -12.63 25.85
N ASP A 262 13.25 -11.33 26.08
CA ASP A 262 12.08 -10.45 26.15
C ASP A 262 11.79 -9.72 24.82
N VAL A 263 12.70 -9.79 23.87
CA VAL A 263 12.59 -9.08 22.58
C VAL A 263 12.91 -9.98 21.39
N SER A 264 12.37 -9.59 20.24
CA SER A 264 12.79 -10.07 18.92
C SER A 264 13.45 -8.92 18.18
N VAL A 265 14.52 -9.20 17.45
CA VAL A 265 15.27 -8.20 16.71
C VAL A 265 15.20 -8.53 15.23
N TYR A 266 14.84 -7.54 14.44
CA TYR A 266 14.76 -7.65 12.98
C TYR A 266 15.61 -6.58 12.33
N THR A 267 16.28 -6.94 11.27
CA THR A 267 16.86 -5.97 10.34
C THR A 267 15.76 -5.27 9.55
N THR A 268 16.08 -4.11 9.00
CA THR A 268 15.13 -3.38 8.13
C THR A 268 14.67 -4.22 6.94
N GLU A 269 15.55 -5.05 6.37
CA GLU A 269 15.18 -5.95 5.27
C GLU A 269 14.25 -7.08 5.73
N GLU A 270 14.50 -7.68 6.88
CA GLU A 270 13.60 -8.69 7.46
C GLU A 270 12.24 -8.08 7.79
N GLN A 271 12.21 -6.86 8.35
CA GLN A 271 10.97 -6.14 8.64
C GLN A 271 10.17 -5.85 7.37
N ARG A 272 10.87 -5.47 6.28
CA ARG A 272 10.25 -5.30 4.94
C ARG A 272 9.65 -6.61 4.43
N GLN A 273 10.39 -7.70 4.51
CA GLN A 273 9.91 -9.02 4.09
C GLN A 273 8.71 -9.50 4.90
N LEU A 274 8.70 -9.28 6.23
CA LEU A 274 7.58 -9.61 7.09
C LEU A 274 6.31 -8.87 6.68
N MET A 275 6.42 -7.58 6.34
CA MET A 275 5.30 -6.79 5.83
C MET A 275 4.80 -7.30 4.48
N LEU A 276 5.70 -7.66 3.58
CA LEU A 276 5.35 -8.16 2.25
C LEU A 276 4.71 -9.56 2.30
N LYS A 277 5.23 -10.47 3.16
CA LYS A 277 4.70 -11.84 3.31
C LYS A 277 3.31 -11.89 3.96
N GLY A 278 2.95 -10.90 4.76
CA GLY A 278 1.64 -10.85 5.42
C GLY A 278 0.55 -10.33 4.48
N THR A 279 0.25 -9.05 4.63
CA THR A 279 -0.88 -8.38 3.96
C THR A 279 -0.73 -8.33 2.44
N VAL A 280 0.50 -8.12 1.94
CA VAL A 280 0.75 -7.94 0.51
C VAL A 280 0.69 -9.26 -0.25
N GLU A 281 1.12 -10.38 0.36
CA GLU A 281 1.09 -11.67 -0.32
C GLU A 281 -0.34 -12.19 -0.58
N MET A 282 -1.26 -12.01 0.38
CA MET A 282 -2.67 -12.35 0.15
C MET A 282 -3.28 -11.48 -0.96
N ALA A 283 -3.02 -10.18 -0.93
CA ALA A 283 -3.44 -9.26 -1.98
C ALA A 283 -2.82 -9.63 -3.34
N ARG A 284 -1.54 -10.05 -3.37
CA ARG A 284 -0.86 -10.51 -4.60
C ARG A 284 -1.58 -11.68 -5.24
N LYS A 285 -1.93 -12.69 -4.45
CA LYS A 285 -2.65 -13.88 -4.96
C LYS A 285 -4.02 -13.49 -5.52
N GLN A 286 -4.76 -12.65 -4.80
CA GLN A 286 -6.08 -12.20 -5.23
C GLN A 286 -6.01 -11.31 -6.47
N ILE A 287 -5.15 -10.29 -6.47
CA ILE A 287 -4.97 -9.37 -7.61
C ILE A 287 -4.43 -10.13 -8.82
N GLY A 288 -3.48 -11.06 -8.61
CA GLY A 288 -2.95 -11.91 -9.67
C GLY A 288 -4.01 -12.76 -10.34
N LEU A 289 -4.91 -13.37 -9.55
CA LEU A 289 -6.05 -14.14 -10.08
C LEU A 289 -6.99 -13.27 -10.90
N PHE A 290 -7.39 -12.10 -10.38
CA PHE A 290 -8.25 -11.18 -11.13
C PHE A 290 -7.57 -10.65 -12.40
N THR A 291 -6.28 -10.33 -12.33
CA THR A 291 -5.51 -9.89 -13.50
C THR A 291 -5.49 -10.98 -14.58
N ALA A 292 -5.22 -12.23 -14.20
CA ALA A 292 -5.22 -13.35 -15.13
C ALA A 292 -6.61 -13.57 -15.75
N LEU A 293 -7.67 -13.50 -14.95
CA LEU A 293 -9.05 -13.68 -15.40
C LEU A 293 -9.47 -12.54 -16.36
N LEU A 294 -9.18 -11.28 -16.02
CA LEU A 294 -9.45 -10.14 -16.90
C LEU A 294 -8.65 -10.19 -18.20
N THR A 295 -7.39 -10.62 -18.12
CA THR A 295 -6.54 -10.83 -19.29
C THR A 295 -7.11 -11.90 -20.23
N PHE A 296 -7.59 -13.00 -19.65
CA PHE A 296 -8.25 -14.07 -20.40
C PHE A 296 -9.56 -13.61 -21.04
N ILE A 297 -10.41 -12.88 -20.31
CA ILE A 297 -11.63 -12.28 -20.87
C ILE A 297 -11.30 -11.31 -21.99
N SER A 298 -10.27 -10.47 -21.83
CA SER A 298 -9.81 -9.55 -22.86
C SER A 298 -9.36 -10.28 -24.12
N ALA A 299 -8.68 -11.43 -23.98
CA ALA A 299 -8.27 -12.27 -25.08
C ALA A 299 -9.48 -12.87 -25.86
N ILE A 300 -10.50 -13.35 -25.12
CA ILE A 300 -11.72 -13.88 -25.74
C ILE A 300 -12.46 -12.78 -26.50
N ILE A 301 -12.62 -11.61 -25.89
CA ILE A 301 -13.33 -10.48 -26.52
C ILE A 301 -12.57 -10.03 -27.78
N MET A 302 -11.23 -9.92 -27.70
CA MET A 302 -10.40 -9.58 -28.85
C MET A 302 -10.54 -10.61 -29.97
N ALA A 303 -10.51 -11.91 -29.63
CA ALA A 303 -10.67 -12.99 -30.59
C ALA A 303 -12.05 -12.97 -31.27
N LEU A 304 -13.12 -12.72 -30.49
CA LEU A 304 -14.49 -12.60 -31.03
C LEU A 304 -14.63 -11.41 -31.97
N ILE A 305 -14.06 -10.26 -31.61
CA ILE A 305 -14.06 -9.07 -32.46
C ILE A 305 -13.31 -9.33 -33.78
N LEU A 306 -12.12 -9.90 -33.72
CA LEU A 306 -11.34 -10.25 -34.92
C LEU A 306 -12.07 -11.28 -35.78
N TYR A 307 -12.72 -12.26 -35.16
CA TYR A 307 -13.53 -13.24 -35.86
C TYR A 307 -14.73 -12.58 -36.58
N THR A 308 -15.49 -11.71 -35.92
CA THR A 308 -16.63 -11.01 -36.55
C THR A 308 -16.18 -10.06 -37.66
N LEU A 309 -15.10 -9.32 -37.48
CA LEU A 309 -14.50 -8.48 -38.54
C LEU A 309 -14.04 -9.32 -39.73
N THR A 310 -13.51 -10.53 -39.51
CA THR A 310 -13.12 -11.44 -40.58
C THR A 310 -14.34 -11.99 -41.34
N LEU A 311 -15.44 -12.31 -40.63
CA LEU A 311 -16.69 -12.78 -41.24
C LEU A 311 -17.30 -11.74 -42.18
N GLU A 312 -17.31 -10.49 -41.76
CA GLU A 312 -17.84 -9.39 -42.58
C GLU A 312 -17.05 -9.19 -43.89
N LYS A 313 -15.77 -9.56 -43.88
CA LYS A 313 -14.88 -9.45 -45.05
C LYS A 313 -14.76 -10.74 -45.86
N ILE A 314 -15.59 -11.70 -45.57
CA ILE A 314 -15.49 -13.03 -46.23
C ILE A 314 -15.60 -12.90 -47.76
N HIS A 315 -16.46 -12.00 -48.24
CA HIS A 315 -16.62 -11.70 -49.67
C HIS A 315 -15.39 -11.06 -50.31
N GLU A 316 -14.78 -10.08 -49.63
CA GLU A 316 -13.54 -9.45 -50.09
C GLU A 316 -12.36 -10.44 -50.09
N ILE A 317 -12.29 -11.30 -49.07
CA ILE A 317 -11.29 -12.36 -48.98
C ILE A 317 -11.48 -13.39 -50.08
N ALA A 318 -12.73 -13.75 -50.40
CA ALA A 318 -13.02 -14.66 -51.51
C ALA A 318 -12.60 -14.07 -52.88
N LEU A 319 -12.89 -12.80 -53.13
CA LEU A 319 -12.45 -12.08 -54.31
C LEU A 319 -10.92 -12.04 -54.42
N LEU A 320 -10.21 -11.75 -53.33
CA LEU A 320 -8.75 -11.77 -53.29
C LEU A 320 -8.19 -13.15 -53.63
N LYS A 321 -8.80 -14.24 -53.14
CA LYS A 321 -8.41 -15.61 -53.49
C LYS A 321 -8.65 -15.94 -54.96
N LEU A 322 -9.75 -15.48 -55.56
CA LEU A 322 -10.04 -15.68 -56.99
C LEU A 322 -9.03 -14.99 -57.89
N ILE A 323 -8.53 -13.81 -57.50
CA ILE A 323 -7.48 -13.06 -58.21
C ILE A 323 -6.08 -13.70 -57.97
N GLY A 324 -5.99 -14.75 -57.14
CA GLY A 324 -4.74 -15.48 -56.91
C GLY A 324 -3.92 -14.99 -55.70
N ALA A 325 -4.51 -14.24 -54.77
CA ALA A 325 -3.83 -13.82 -53.54
C ALA A 325 -3.45 -15.04 -52.70
N SER A 326 -2.19 -15.09 -52.27
CA SER A 326 -1.69 -16.15 -51.39
C SER A 326 -2.31 -16.04 -49.99
N ASN A 327 -2.43 -17.19 -49.29
CA ASN A 327 -2.90 -17.21 -47.90
C ASN A 327 -2.06 -16.32 -46.95
N TRP A 328 -0.78 -16.06 -47.29
CA TRP A 328 0.11 -15.16 -46.56
C TRP A 328 -0.37 -13.70 -46.59
N VAL A 329 -0.94 -13.25 -47.71
CA VAL A 329 -1.50 -11.89 -47.82
C VAL A 329 -2.69 -11.74 -46.88
N ILE A 330 -3.58 -12.74 -46.85
CA ILE A 330 -4.76 -12.75 -45.98
C ILE A 330 -4.34 -12.81 -44.50
N LEU A 331 -3.40 -13.70 -44.18
CA LEU A 331 -2.85 -13.83 -42.81
C LEU A 331 -2.20 -12.53 -42.35
N SER A 332 -1.36 -11.91 -43.17
CA SER A 332 -0.71 -10.64 -42.83
C SER A 332 -1.70 -9.50 -42.62
N MET A 333 -2.78 -9.46 -43.42
CA MET A 333 -3.85 -8.47 -43.29
C MET A 333 -4.57 -8.59 -41.93
N ILE A 334 -4.98 -9.79 -41.55
CA ILE A 334 -5.68 -10.04 -40.26
C ILE A 334 -4.76 -9.77 -39.09
N LEU A 335 -3.49 -10.22 -39.18
CA LEU A 335 -2.51 -9.98 -38.13
C LEU A 335 -2.21 -8.49 -37.96
N GLN A 336 -2.08 -7.73 -39.04
CA GLN A 336 -1.88 -6.28 -38.99
C GLN A 336 -3.08 -5.58 -38.31
N GLN A 337 -4.32 -6.00 -38.65
CA GLN A 337 -5.51 -5.46 -37.98
C GLN A 337 -5.53 -5.76 -36.49
N ALA A 338 -5.18 -7.00 -36.07
CA ALA A 338 -5.11 -7.41 -34.68
C ALA A 338 -4.07 -6.57 -33.91
N LEU A 339 -2.87 -6.42 -34.47
CA LEU A 339 -1.79 -5.64 -33.86
C LEU A 339 -2.12 -4.14 -33.77
N PHE A 340 -2.77 -3.60 -34.80
CA PHE A 340 -3.19 -2.22 -34.77
C PHE A 340 -4.30 -1.97 -33.74
N LEU A 341 -5.27 -2.88 -33.62
CA LEU A 341 -6.31 -2.84 -32.60
C LEU A 341 -5.72 -2.93 -31.21
N ALA A 342 -4.75 -3.81 -31.00
CA ALA A 342 -4.02 -3.94 -29.76
C ALA A 342 -3.24 -2.67 -29.39
N ALA A 343 -2.53 -2.07 -30.34
CA ALA A 343 -1.76 -0.85 -30.15
C ALA A 343 -2.67 0.35 -29.80
N VAL A 344 -3.75 0.53 -30.55
CA VAL A 344 -4.73 1.60 -30.26
C VAL A 344 -5.43 1.36 -28.92
N GLY A 345 -5.90 0.14 -28.66
CA GLY A 345 -6.51 -0.24 -27.38
C GLY A 345 -5.58 -0.01 -26.19
N TYR A 346 -4.29 -0.38 -26.32
CA TYR A 346 -3.27 -0.11 -25.30
C TYR A 346 -3.06 1.40 -25.09
N GLY A 347 -2.97 2.18 -26.17
CA GLY A 347 -2.86 3.63 -26.11
C GLY A 347 -4.06 4.28 -25.40
N VAL A 348 -5.28 3.84 -25.72
CA VAL A 348 -6.51 4.28 -25.04
C VAL A 348 -6.47 3.92 -23.56
N ALA A 349 -6.06 2.69 -23.22
CA ALA A 349 -5.93 2.24 -21.82
C ALA A 349 -4.96 3.13 -21.03
N TYR A 350 -3.81 3.44 -21.61
CA TYR A 350 -2.80 4.30 -21.01
C TYR A 350 -3.28 5.73 -20.80
N LEU A 351 -3.88 6.34 -21.81
CA LEU A 351 -4.40 7.72 -21.74
C LEU A 351 -5.56 7.85 -20.73
N LEU A 352 -6.49 6.89 -20.73
CA LEU A 352 -7.56 6.86 -19.74
C LEU A 352 -7.02 6.62 -18.34
N GLY A 353 -6.05 5.71 -18.20
CA GLY A 353 -5.40 5.42 -16.93
C GLY A 353 -4.76 6.65 -16.31
N GLN A 354 -4.02 7.45 -17.08
CA GLN A 354 -3.41 8.70 -16.59
C GLN A 354 -4.43 9.70 -16.03
N ARG A 355 -5.67 9.71 -16.54
CA ARG A 355 -6.74 10.60 -16.07
C ARG A 355 -7.50 10.04 -14.87
N ILE A 356 -7.67 8.73 -14.79
CA ILE A 356 -8.52 8.03 -13.81
C ILE A 356 -7.72 7.62 -12.57
N PHE A 357 -6.52 7.07 -12.73
CA PHE A 357 -5.72 6.53 -11.62
C PHE A 357 -5.39 7.53 -10.51
N PRO A 358 -5.11 8.83 -10.78
CA PRO A 358 -4.91 9.81 -9.70
C PRO A 358 -6.13 10.03 -8.80
N ARG A 359 -7.34 9.63 -9.26
CA ARG A 359 -8.58 9.76 -8.49
C ARG A 359 -8.95 8.49 -7.72
N PHE A 360 -8.16 7.44 -7.86
CA PHE A 360 -8.40 6.19 -7.13
C PHE A 360 -8.13 6.38 -5.63
N PRO A 361 -8.91 5.71 -4.76
CA PRO A 361 -8.72 5.79 -3.31
C PRO A 361 -7.39 5.16 -2.86
N ARG A 362 -6.86 4.22 -3.62
CA ARG A 362 -5.54 3.59 -3.43
C ARG A 362 -4.54 4.16 -4.43
N ARG A 363 -3.28 4.25 -4.03
CA ARG A 363 -2.19 4.65 -4.92
C ARG A 363 -2.03 3.63 -6.04
N VAL A 364 -2.04 4.12 -7.27
CA VAL A 364 -1.79 3.32 -8.48
C VAL A 364 -0.44 3.75 -9.03
N ILE A 365 0.51 2.83 -9.08
CA ILE A 365 1.88 3.07 -9.57
C ILE A 365 2.12 2.13 -10.73
N LEU A 366 2.49 2.70 -11.86
CA LEU A 366 2.89 1.95 -13.05
C LEU A 366 4.36 2.28 -13.33
N LEU A 367 5.21 1.29 -13.24
CA LEU A 367 6.61 1.39 -13.66
C LEU A 367 6.72 1.16 -15.16
N GLU A 368 7.78 1.64 -15.76
CA GLU A 368 8.07 1.42 -17.20
C GLU A 368 8.15 -0.07 -17.54
N ASP A 369 8.75 -0.88 -16.66
CA ASP A 369 8.83 -2.34 -16.83
C ASP A 369 7.45 -3.02 -16.81
N ASP A 370 6.53 -2.53 -15.98
CA ASP A 370 5.16 -3.05 -15.93
C ASP A 370 4.40 -2.71 -17.22
N LEU A 371 4.58 -1.49 -17.74
CA LEU A 371 3.98 -1.06 -19.00
C LEU A 371 4.51 -1.88 -20.17
N LEU A 372 5.83 -2.11 -20.24
CA LEU A 372 6.43 -2.94 -21.28
C LEU A 372 5.95 -4.40 -21.20
N THR A 373 5.88 -4.96 -19.99
CA THR A 373 5.37 -6.31 -19.78
C THR A 373 3.91 -6.44 -20.21
N LEU A 374 3.06 -5.48 -19.83
CA LEU A 374 1.66 -5.45 -20.26
C LEU A 374 1.52 -5.26 -21.76
N ALA A 375 2.34 -4.41 -22.39
CA ALA A 375 2.37 -4.26 -23.84
C ALA A 375 2.73 -5.57 -24.52
N ALA A 376 3.75 -6.29 -24.02
CA ALA A 376 4.15 -7.59 -24.56
C ALA A 376 3.02 -8.64 -24.43
N ILE A 377 2.33 -8.67 -23.28
CA ILE A 377 1.17 -9.55 -23.04
C ILE A 377 0.05 -9.24 -24.02
N VAL A 378 -0.30 -7.98 -24.21
CA VAL A 378 -1.36 -7.54 -25.14
C VAL A 378 -0.99 -7.90 -26.59
N PHE A 379 0.26 -7.72 -26.96
CA PHE A 379 0.79 -8.09 -28.26
C PHE A 379 0.66 -9.61 -28.50
N MET A 380 1.06 -10.43 -27.52
CA MET A 380 0.92 -11.88 -27.59
C MET A 380 -0.55 -12.30 -27.69
N ILE A 381 -1.43 -11.70 -26.88
CA ILE A 381 -2.86 -11.97 -26.94
C ILE A 381 -3.42 -11.65 -28.32
N SER A 382 -3.01 -10.55 -28.95
CA SER A 382 -3.49 -10.16 -30.28
C SER A 382 -3.08 -11.17 -31.36
N ILE A 383 -1.88 -11.72 -31.25
CA ILE A 383 -1.40 -12.79 -32.16
C ILE A 383 -2.26 -14.04 -32.00
N PHE A 384 -2.46 -14.51 -30.74
CA PHE A 384 -3.28 -15.71 -30.49
C PHE A 384 -4.75 -15.50 -30.88
N ALA A 385 -5.31 -14.33 -30.60
CA ALA A 385 -6.69 -14.00 -30.95
C ALA A 385 -6.89 -13.97 -32.49
N SER A 386 -5.87 -13.54 -33.25
CA SER A 386 -5.94 -13.52 -34.72
C SER A 386 -6.03 -14.91 -35.34
N VAL A 387 -5.57 -15.96 -34.66
CA VAL A 387 -5.57 -17.35 -35.16
C VAL A 387 -6.98 -17.82 -35.53
N LEU A 388 -7.99 -17.48 -34.71
CA LEU A 388 -9.39 -17.86 -34.99
C LEU A 388 -9.91 -17.19 -36.26
N GLY A 389 -9.64 -15.90 -36.45
CA GLY A 389 -10.00 -15.19 -37.67
C GLY A 389 -9.28 -15.74 -38.89
N ILE A 390 -7.98 -16.03 -38.79
CA ILE A 390 -7.15 -16.61 -39.84
C ILE A 390 -7.66 -18.00 -40.23
N TYR A 391 -7.94 -18.86 -39.24
CA TYR A 391 -8.45 -20.21 -39.50
C TYR A 391 -9.75 -20.17 -40.33
N LYS A 392 -10.68 -19.27 -39.98
CA LYS A 392 -11.90 -19.11 -40.77
C LYS A 392 -11.64 -18.57 -42.17
N ALA A 393 -10.80 -17.52 -42.29
CA ALA A 393 -10.47 -16.90 -43.58
C ALA A 393 -9.78 -17.86 -44.55
N VAL A 394 -8.89 -18.70 -44.06
CA VAL A 394 -8.18 -19.69 -44.92
C VAL A 394 -9.12 -20.79 -45.45
N ARG A 395 -10.13 -21.19 -44.68
CA ARG A 395 -11.09 -22.24 -45.06
C ARG A 395 -12.26 -21.76 -45.94
N VAL A 396 -12.32 -20.50 -46.29
CA VAL A 396 -13.37 -19.97 -47.17
C VAL A 396 -13.21 -20.54 -48.56
N ASN A 397 -14.24 -21.22 -49.09
CA ASN A 397 -14.36 -21.63 -50.48
C ASN A 397 -14.83 -20.43 -51.32
N PRO A 398 -14.04 -19.94 -52.29
CA PRO A 398 -14.39 -18.76 -53.08
C PRO A 398 -15.73 -18.89 -53.79
N ASN A 399 -16.09 -20.08 -54.29
CA ASN A 399 -17.30 -20.31 -55.04
C ASN A 399 -18.56 -20.22 -54.19
N GLU A 400 -18.50 -20.69 -52.92
CA GLU A 400 -19.64 -20.65 -51.99
C GLU A 400 -19.88 -19.21 -51.44
N ALA A 401 -18.79 -18.47 -51.26
CA ALA A 401 -18.88 -17.11 -50.73
C ALA A 401 -19.44 -16.07 -51.70
N LEU A 402 -19.50 -16.39 -53.01
CA LEU A 402 -20.03 -15.52 -54.04
C LEU A 402 -21.45 -15.89 -54.51
N SER A 403 -21.89 -17.11 -54.16
CA SER A 403 -23.25 -17.59 -54.52
C SER A 403 -24.30 -17.35 -53.45
N GLY A 404 -23.94 -16.91 -52.27
CA GLY A 404 -24.84 -16.49 -51.16
C GLY A 404 -24.76 -15.00 -50.91
#